data_b2b1d4e95e6afd2e8a82627d2ff0fd00
#
_entry.id   b2b1d4e95e6afd2e8a82627d2ff0fd00
#
_cell.length_a   1.000
_cell.length_b   1.000
_cell.length_c   1.000
_cell.angle_alpha   90.00
_cell.angle_beta   90.00
_cell.angle_gamma   90.00
#
_symmetry.space_group_name_H-M   'P 1'
#
loop_
_entity.id
_entity.type
_entity.pdbx_description
1 polymer ?
#
loop_
_entity_poly.entity_id
_entity_poly.type
_entity_poly.pdbx_seq_one_letter_code
_entity_poly.pdbx_strand_id
1 'polypeptide(L)'
;MYEVGSEAGRYELVYELRDFSRQLESFGLDISNLPDYIPKHKDSRQMCVNIAKRILDNRAIYEILKTKKYFKMKELTKVIDVHPKTVERNREFIICLCILYESDYGNFKAYLNKLFFNT
;
A
#
# COMPACT_ATOMS: atom_id res chain seq x y z
N MET A 1 4.27 16.44 -16.55
CA MET A 1 4.33 16.08 -15.12
C MET A 1 3.99 17.30 -14.28
N TYR A 2 3.11 17.14 -13.30
CA TYR A 2 2.73 18.24 -12.42
C TYR A 2 3.77 18.43 -11.32
N GLU A 3 4.03 19.70 -11.00
CA GLU A 3 4.80 20.02 -9.81
C GLU A 3 3.84 20.07 -8.62
N VAL A 4 4.24 19.50 -7.50
CA VAL A 4 3.39 19.43 -6.31
C VAL A 4 3.00 20.81 -5.79
N GLY A 5 3.86 21.82 -5.98
CA GLY A 5 3.58 23.18 -5.56
C GLY A 5 2.68 23.99 -6.49
N SER A 6 2.42 23.50 -7.72
CA SER A 6 1.58 24.20 -8.69
C SER A 6 0.10 24.01 -8.34
N GLU A 7 -0.75 24.90 -8.86
CA GLU A 7 -2.20 24.78 -8.65
C GLU A 7 -2.73 23.47 -9.22
N ALA A 8 -2.32 23.12 -10.44
CA ALA A 8 -2.72 21.87 -11.08
C ALA A 8 -2.24 20.65 -10.28
N GLY A 9 -1.01 20.70 -9.78
CA GLY A 9 -0.45 19.62 -8.96
C GLY A 9 -1.18 19.46 -7.64
N ARG A 10 -1.68 20.55 -7.04
CA ARG A 10 -2.44 20.49 -5.80
C ARG A 10 -3.80 19.83 -5.99
N TYR A 11 -4.50 20.15 -7.06
CA TYR A 11 -5.77 19.51 -7.36
C TYR A 11 -5.60 18.02 -7.62
N GLU A 12 -4.58 17.68 -8.36
CA GLU A 12 -4.24 16.28 -8.65
C GLU A 12 -3.93 15.51 -7.36
N LEU A 13 -3.11 16.10 -6.49
CA LEU A 13 -2.74 15.48 -5.23
C LEU A 13 -3.94 15.30 -4.30
N VAL A 14 -4.83 16.29 -4.22
CA VAL A 14 -6.04 16.19 -3.39
C VAL A 14 -6.95 15.09 -3.92
N TYR A 15 -7.11 14.98 -5.23
CA TYR A 15 -7.92 13.93 -5.84
C TYR A 15 -7.35 12.54 -5.51
N GLU A 16 -6.04 12.37 -5.69
CA GLU A 16 -5.35 11.11 -5.41
C GLU A 16 -5.49 10.73 -3.93
N LEU A 17 -5.33 11.70 -3.05
CA LEU A 17 -5.46 11.49 -1.61
C LEU A 17 -6.86 11.03 -1.22
N ARG A 18 -7.88 11.66 -1.80
CA ARG A 18 -9.28 11.31 -1.54
C ARG A 18 -9.59 9.90 -2.03
N ASP A 19 -9.12 9.55 -3.22
CA ASP A 19 -9.35 8.23 -3.78
C ASP A 19 -8.63 7.16 -2.95
N PHE A 20 -7.39 7.41 -2.57
CA PHE A 20 -6.62 6.52 -1.70
C PHE A 20 -7.33 6.32 -0.36
N SER A 21 -7.79 7.41 0.25
CA SER A 21 -8.53 7.35 1.51
C SER A 21 -9.79 6.49 1.39
N ARG A 22 -10.52 6.66 0.30
CA ARG A 22 -11.74 5.89 0.04
C ARG A 22 -11.44 4.39 -0.11
N GLN A 23 -10.36 4.06 -0.80
CA GLN A 23 -9.96 2.66 -0.95
C GLN A 23 -9.53 2.06 0.38
N LEU A 24 -8.80 2.80 1.21
CA LEU A 24 -8.44 2.36 2.56
C LEU A 24 -9.69 2.07 3.40
N GLU A 25 -10.68 2.94 3.34
CA GLU A 25 -11.93 2.76 4.07
C GLU A 25 -12.63 1.46 3.69
N SER A 26 -12.54 1.04 2.43
CA SER A 26 -13.12 -0.23 1.98
C SER A 26 -12.48 -1.44 2.68
N PHE A 27 -11.27 -1.27 3.24
CA PHE A 27 -10.58 -2.30 4.03
C PHE A 27 -10.73 -2.07 5.53
N GLY A 28 -11.54 -1.10 5.94
CA GLY A 28 -11.68 -0.74 7.34
C GLY A 28 -10.51 0.05 7.88
N LEU A 29 -9.72 0.67 7.02
CA LEU A 29 -8.55 1.45 7.40
C LEU A 29 -8.86 2.94 7.31
N ASP A 30 -8.17 3.74 8.13
CA ASP A 30 -8.33 5.18 8.18
C ASP A 30 -7.00 5.84 7.81
N ILE A 31 -7.03 6.72 6.81
CA ILE A 31 -5.82 7.39 6.34
C ILE A 31 -5.16 8.24 7.43
N SER A 32 -5.94 8.72 8.40
CA SER A 32 -5.37 9.50 9.51
C SER A 32 -4.45 8.65 10.39
N ASN A 33 -4.58 7.33 10.34
CA ASN A 33 -3.73 6.40 11.07
C ASN A 33 -2.54 5.89 10.23
N LEU A 34 -2.36 6.42 9.04
CA LEU A 34 -1.29 5.98 8.14
C LEU A 34 0.09 5.94 8.80
N PRO A 35 0.50 6.94 9.60
CA PRO A 35 1.80 6.87 10.27
C PRO A 35 1.95 5.65 11.18
N ASP A 36 0.86 5.18 11.79
CA ASP A 36 0.87 4.02 12.67
C ASP A 36 0.98 2.71 11.89
N TYR A 37 0.57 2.70 10.63
CA TYR A 37 0.66 1.52 9.77
C TYR A 37 2.07 1.28 9.25
N ILE A 38 2.89 2.33 9.19
CA ILE A 38 4.23 2.26 8.60
C ILE A 38 5.22 1.67 9.60
N PRO A 39 5.87 0.53 9.30
CA PRO A 39 6.88 -0.02 10.20
C PRO A 39 8.05 0.95 10.40
N LYS A 40 8.56 1.02 11.61
CA LYS A 40 9.66 1.92 11.96
C LYS A 40 10.99 1.51 11.35
N HIS A 41 11.20 0.21 11.20
CA HIS A 41 12.46 -0.30 10.65
C HIS A 41 12.42 -0.37 9.14
N LYS A 42 13.49 0.11 8.52
CA LYS A 42 13.63 0.12 7.06
C LYS A 42 13.50 -1.28 6.46
N ASP A 43 14.09 -2.28 7.12
CA ASP A 43 14.04 -3.66 6.63
C ASP A 43 12.61 -4.20 6.64
N SER A 44 11.83 -3.83 7.65
CA SER A 44 10.41 -4.22 7.72
C SER A 44 9.61 -3.56 6.60
N ARG A 45 9.88 -2.29 6.32
CA ARG A 45 9.23 -1.60 5.20
C ARG A 45 9.57 -2.27 3.87
N GLN A 46 10.84 -2.61 3.67
CA GLN A 46 11.27 -3.29 2.45
C GLN A 46 10.63 -4.67 2.30
N MET A 47 10.53 -5.41 3.39
CA MET A 47 9.84 -6.69 3.42
C MET A 47 8.39 -6.53 2.96
N CYS A 48 7.68 -5.53 3.47
CA CYS A 48 6.30 -5.26 3.09
C CYS A 48 6.18 -4.90 1.61
N VAL A 49 7.12 -4.13 1.08
CA VAL A 49 7.16 -3.81 -0.35
C VAL A 49 7.28 -5.09 -1.18
N ASN A 50 8.16 -5.99 -0.78
CA ASN A 50 8.35 -7.24 -1.50
C ASN A 50 7.10 -8.11 -1.45
N ILE A 51 6.43 -8.17 -0.31
CA ILE A 51 5.17 -8.90 -0.16
C ILE A 51 4.09 -8.30 -1.06
N ALA A 52 3.95 -6.98 -1.05
CA ALA A 52 2.95 -6.29 -1.88
C ALA A 52 3.18 -6.58 -3.36
N LYS A 53 4.41 -6.53 -3.81
CA LYS A 53 4.76 -6.83 -5.21
C LYS A 53 4.40 -8.27 -5.58
N ARG A 54 4.64 -9.22 -4.68
CA ARG A 54 4.26 -10.62 -4.91
C ARG A 54 2.75 -10.79 -4.99
N ILE A 55 2.01 -10.10 -4.15
CA ILE A 55 0.54 -10.12 -4.21
C ILE A 55 0.07 -9.61 -5.57
N LEU A 56 0.61 -8.48 -6.02
CA LEU A 56 0.20 -7.88 -7.29
C LEU A 56 0.60 -8.73 -8.49
N ASP A 57 1.71 -9.46 -8.40
CA ASP A 57 2.14 -10.37 -9.47
C ASP A 57 1.27 -11.63 -9.54
N ASN A 58 0.51 -11.94 -8.49
CA ASN A 58 -0.36 -13.11 -8.42
C ASN A 58 -1.80 -12.65 -8.41
N ARG A 59 -2.39 -12.50 -9.59
CA ARG A 59 -3.71 -11.90 -9.74
C ARG A 59 -4.80 -12.59 -8.92
N ALA A 60 -4.74 -13.90 -8.79
CA ALA A 60 -5.73 -14.62 -7.97
C ALA A 60 -5.68 -14.20 -6.51
N ILE A 61 -4.47 -14.01 -5.96
CA ILE A 61 -4.28 -13.55 -4.58
C ILE A 61 -4.76 -12.11 -4.44
N TYR A 62 -4.41 -11.25 -5.39
CA TYR A 62 -4.81 -9.85 -5.38
C TYR A 62 -6.33 -9.70 -5.50
N GLU A 63 -6.97 -10.45 -6.39
CA GLU A 63 -8.43 -10.37 -6.56
C GLU A 63 -9.17 -10.80 -5.30
N ILE A 64 -8.69 -11.81 -4.59
CA ILE A 64 -9.27 -12.21 -3.30
C ILE A 64 -9.11 -11.08 -2.28
N LEU A 65 -7.92 -10.48 -2.20
CA LEU A 65 -7.70 -9.35 -1.30
C LEU A 65 -8.65 -8.19 -1.63
N LYS A 66 -8.75 -7.86 -2.90
CA LYS A 66 -9.56 -6.74 -3.38
C LYS A 66 -11.05 -6.94 -3.14
N THR A 67 -11.56 -8.15 -3.39
CA THR A 67 -12.99 -8.45 -3.32
C THR A 67 -13.43 -8.95 -1.96
N LYS A 68 -12.64 -9.79 -1.31
CA LYS A 68 -12.96 -10.42 -0.03
C LYS A 68 -12.31 -9.74 1.17
N LYS A 69 -11.36 -8.84 0.92
CA LYS A 69 -10.70 -8.03 1.94
C LYS A 69 -9.84 -8.82 2.93
N TYR A 70 -9.34 -9.98 2.53
CA TYR A 70 -8.41 -10.75 3.34
C TYR A 70 -7.27 -11.32 2.48
N PHE A 71 -6.16 -11.70 3.13
CA PHE A 71 -5.08 -12.40 2.46
C PHE A 71 -5.43 -13.89 2.34
N LYS A 72 -5.36 -14.43 1.13
CA LYS A 72 -5.46 -15.88 0.92
C LYS A 72 -4.13 -16.49 1.37
N MET A 73 -3.97 -16.64 2.67
CA MET A 73 -2.68 -16.91 3.31
C MET A 73 -2.04 -18.20 2.82
N LYS A 74 -2.83 -19.23 2.61
CA LYS A 74 -2.32 -20.51 2.13
C LYS A 74 -1.63 -20.37 0.76
N GLU A 75 -2.22 -19.55 -0.11
CA GLU A 75 -1.63 -19.30 -1.44
C GLU A 75 -0.48 -18.31 -1.35
N LEU A 76 -0.62 -17.28 -0.52
CA LEU A 76 0.39 -16.25 -0.37
C LEU A 76 1.70 -16.83 0.16
N THR A 77 1.65 -17.72 1.14
CA THR A 77 2.86 -18.32 1.72
C THR A 77 3.61 -19.22 0.76
N LYS A 78 2.99 -19.61 -0.35
CA LYS A 78 3.69 -20.37 -1.40
C LYS A 78 4.62 -19.48 -2.24
N VAL A 79 4.36 -18.17 -2.27
CA VAL A 79 5.11 -17.23 -3.12
C VAL A 79 5.96 -16.24 -2.33
N ILE A 80 5.88 -16.27 -1.00
CA ILE A 80 6.71 -15.45 -0.13
C ILE A 80 7.39 -16.35 0.91
N ASP A 81 8.53 -15.87 1.42
CA ASP A 81 9.26 -16.56 2.48
C ASP A 81 9.14 -15.76 3.79
N VAL A 82 7.91 -15.61 4.24
CA VAL A 82 7.59 -14.82 5.45
C VAL A 82 6.50 -15.57 6.21
N HIS A 83 6.66 -15.65 7.54
CA HIS A 83 5.69 -16.33 8.38
C HIS A 83 4.32 -15.60 8.33
N PRO A 84 3.20 -16.35 8.30
CA PRO A 84 1.87 -15.75 8.25
C PRO A 84 1.60 -14.72 9.33
N LYS A 85 2.10 -14.94 10.56
CA LYS A 85 1.92 -13.96 11.64
C LYS A 85 2.61 -12.64 11.35
N THR A 86 3.74 -12.67 10.66
CA THR A 86 4.45 -11.44 10.26
C THR A 86 3.65 -10.69 9.22
N VAL A 87 3.05 -11.40 8.26
CA VAL A 87 2.17 -10.80 7.26
C VAL A 87 0.98 -10.11 7.94
N GLU A 88 0.31 -10.83 8.84
CA GLU A 88 -0.85 -10.28 9.55
C GLU A 88 -0.48 -9.08 10.42
N ARG A 89 0.68 -9.10 11.04
CA ARG A 89 1.16 -7.97 11.86
C ARG A 89 1.37 -6.71 11.03
N ASN A 90 1.72 -6.87 9.76
CA ASN A 90 1.98 -5.76 8.85
C ASN A 90 0.85 -5.57 7.83
N ARG A 91 -0.32 -6.12 8.10
CA ARG A 91 -1.45 -6.16 7.18
C ARG A 91 -1.79 -4.78 6.62
N GLU A 92 -1.93 -3.81 7.49
CA GLU A 92 -2.37 -2.47 7.10
C GLU A 92 -1.40 -1.82 6.11
N PHE A 93 -0.11 -1.90 6.38
CA PHE A 93 0.89 -1.31 5.50
C PHE A 93 0.97 -2.05 4.16
N ILE A 94 0.88 -3.38 4.18
CA ILE A 94 0.88 -4.18 2.95
C ILE A 94 -0.32 -3.80 2.07
N ILE A 95 -1.50 -3.64 2.67
CA ILE A 95 -2.70 -3.20 1.94
C ILE A 95 -2.49 -1.81 1.33
N CYS A 96 -1.95 -0.87 2.12
CA CYS A 96 -1.64 0.47 1.63
C CYS A 96 -0.73 0.42 0.40
N LEU A 97 0.31 -0.42 0.46
CA LEU A 97 1.25 -0.56 -0.65
C LEU A 97 0.60 -1.18 -1.89
N CYS A 98 -0.26 -2.18 -1.70
CA CYS A 98 -0.98 -2.79 -2.82
C CYS A 98 -1.87 -1.76 -3.53
N ILE A 99 -2.62 -0.98 -2.78
CA ILE A 99 -3.48 0.07 -3.34
C ILE A 99 -2.62 1.09 -4.08
N LEU A 100 -1.53 1.52 -3.45
CA LEU A 100 -0.64 2.54 -4.01
C LEU A 100 0.00 2.07 -5.33
N TYR A 101 0.55 0.85 -5.35
CA TYR A 101 1.26 0.34 -6.52
C TYR A 101 0.34 0.00 -7.68
N GLU A 102 -0.91 -0.36 -7.40
CA GLU A 102 -1.89 -0.63 -8.44
C GLU A 102 -2.52 0.66 -8.98
N SER A 103 -2.34 1.79 -8.30
CA SER A 103 -2.95 3.06 -8.65
C SER A 103 -2.20 3.81 -9.75
N ASP A 104 -2.86 4.84 -10.30
CA ASP A 104 -2.28 5.78 -11.24
C ASP A 104 -1.80 7.06 -10.55
N TYR A 105 -1.62 7.04 -9.24
CA TYR A 105 -1.29 8.24 -8.47
C TYR A 105 0.15 8.68 -8.71
N GLY A 106 0.38 9.60 -9.66
CA GLY A 106 1.71 10.08 -9.99
C GLY A 106 2.34 10.88 -8.85
N ASN A 107 1.65 11.90 -8.37
CA ASN A 107 2.17 12.80 -7.33
C ASN A 107 2.22 12.14 -5.95
N PHE A 108 1.13 11.49 -5.56
CA PHE A 108 1.01 10.89 -4.24
C PHE A 108 1.99 9.72 -4.07
N LYS A 109 2.14 8.91 -5.11
CA LYS A 109 3.07 7.78 -5.10
C LYS A 109 4.51 8.25 -4.90
N ALA A 110 4.92 9.29 -5.61
CA ALA A 110 6.25 9.86 -5.48
C ALA A 110 6.47 10.42 -4.08
N TYR A 111 5.49 11.12 -3.53
CA TYR A 111 5.54 11.68 -2.18
C TYR A 111 5.70 10.57 -1.13
N LEU A 112 4.89 9.52 -1.21
CA LEU A 112 4.95 8.43 -0.24
C LEU A 112 6.23 7.62 -0.35
N ASN A 113 6.77 7.43 -1.54
CA ASN A 113 8.06 6.76 -1.70
C ASN A 113 9.17 7.50 -0.97
N LYS A 114 9.18 8.83 -1.05
CA LYS A 114 10.13 9.64 -0.29
C LYS A 114 9.93 9.45 1.21
N LEU A 115 8.68 9.52 1.66
CA LEU A 115 8.35 9.37 3.07
C LEU A 115 8.78 8.01 3.62
N PHE A 116 8.57 6.94 2.85
CA PHE A 116 8.84 5.58 3.30
C PHE A 116 10.32 5.21 3.25
N PHE A 117 11.07 5.71 2.28
CA PHE A 117 12.38 5.16 1.97
C PHE A 117 13.54 6.15 1.92
N ASN A 118 13.29 7.44 2.01
CA ASN A 118 14.33 8.46 1.97
C ASN A 118 14.61 9.08 3.34
N THR A 119 14.76 8.27 4.36
CA THR A 119 15.13 8.75 5.69
C THR A 119 16.44 8.17 6.12
#